data_e181f080eac26409202ddb210da680f0
#
_entry.id   e181f080eac26409202ddb210da680f0
#
_cell.length_a   1.000
_cell.length_b   1.000
_cell.length_c   1.000
_cell.angle_alpha   90.00
_cell.angle_beta   90.00
_cell.angle_gamma   90.00
#
_symmetry.space_group_name_H-M   'P 1'
#
loop_
_entity.id
_entity.type
_entity.pdbx_description
1 polymer ?
#
loop_
_entity_poly.entity_id
_entity_poly.type
_entity_poly.pdbx_seq_one_letter_code
_entity_poly.pdbx_strand_id
1 'polypeptide(L)'
;MEPIHALSLGIIALLFVDSDLAVHFGFALSCAATLGIVALSPLIYKHLATTGWPAIFLRAVAVAIAADIVTLPLVALMSGEVSVVSVLANILVEPATVPITIVGLIAAVFAQLGPIVVLGAGLLRLIEPFSWWINPIAHGVAHLPVVTIPASPLFTLLAYAWIIAGLLYHRPWLTLALTLAGIAWLGVAAG
;
A
#
# COMPACT_ATOMS: atom_id res chain seq x y z
N MET A 1 -25.33 1.51 4.92
CA MET A 1 -24.32 1.12 5.93
C MET A 1 -23.10 1.97 5.71
N GLU A 2 -22.51 2.52 6.74
CA GLU A 2 -21.21 3.18 6.65
C GLU A 2 -20.14 2.15 6.30
N PRO A 3 -19.19 2.43 5.38
CA PRO A 3 -18.18 1.47 4.94
C PRO A 3 -17.36 0.86 6.10
N ILE A 4 -17.15 1.64 7.17
CA ILE A 4 -16.44 1.18 8.36
C ILE A 4 -17.22 0.10 9.11
N HIS A 5 -18.54 0.24 9.22
CA HIS A 5 -19.38 -0.80 9.85
C HIS A 5 -19.39 -2.10 9.04
N ALA A 6 -19.43 -2.00 7.71
CA ALA A 6 -19.34 -3.17 6.83
C ALA A 6 -18.00 -3.90 6.99
N LEU A 7 -16.89 -3.14 7.05
CA LEU A 7 -15.55 -3.69 7.29
C LEU A 7 -15.49 -4.39 8.66
N SER A 8 -15.95 -3.73 9.72
CA SER A 8 -15.94 -4.29 11.08
C SER A 8 -16.75 -5.57 11.17
N LEU A 9 -17.94 -5.59 10.55
CA LEU A 9 -18.78 -6.79 10.52
C LEU A 9 -18.11 -7.92 9.72
N GLY A 10 -17.47 -7.62 8.60
CA GLY A 10 -16.72 -8.59 7.80
C GLY A 10 -15.54 -9.19 8.57
N ILE A 11 -14.77 -8.37 9.28
CA ILE A 11 -13.66 -8.83 10.14
C ILE A 11 -14.18 -9.77 11.21
N ILE A 12 -15.22 -9.37 11.94
CA ILE A 12 -15.83 -10.19 12.99
C ILE A 12 -16.33 -11.52 12.41
N ALA A 13 -17.07 -11.48 11.31
CA ALA A 13 -17.60 -12.68 10.67
C ALA A 13 -16.49 -13.66 10.25
N LEU A 14 -15.40 -13.16 9.66
CA LEU A 14 -14.26 -13.99 9.25
C LEU A 14 -13.54 -14.61 10.44
N LEU A 15 -13.34 -13.86 11.53
CA LEU A 15 -12.73 -14.37 12.76
C LEU A 15 -13.62 -15.40 13.49
N PHE A 16 -14.94 -15.33 13.32
CA PHE A 16 -15.85 -16.36 13.82
C PHE A 16 -15.78 -17.65 13.01
N VAL A 17 -15.52 -17.57 11.70
CA VAL A 17 -15.37 -18.74 10.82
C VAL A 17 -14.01 -19.40 11.01
N ASP A 18 -12.97 -18.59 11.15
CA ASP A 18 -11.60 -19.06 11.31
C ASP A 18 -10.83 -18.10 12.24
N SER A 19 -10.67 -18.52 13.50
CA SER A 19 -9.97 -17.74 14.52
C SER A 19 -8.46 -17.61 14.26
N ASP A 20 -7.86 -18.54 13.47
CA ASP A 20 -6.43 -18.53 13.18
C ASP A 20 -6.06 -17.35 12.29
N LEU A 21 -7.02 -16.77 11.56
CA LEU A 21 -6.83 -15.53 10.80
C LEU A 21 -6.32 -14.37 11.67
N ALA A 22 -6.66 -14.35 12.97
CA ALA A 22 -6.25 -13.29 13.89
C ALA A 22 -4.71 -13.15 14.01
N VAL A 23 -3.97 -14.24 13.81
CA VAL A 23 -2.50 -14.25 13.89
C VAL A 23 -1.82 -14.22 12.52
N HIS A 24 -2.61 -14.21 11.44
CA HIS A 24 -2.07 -14.16 10.08
C HIS A 24 -1.81 -12.71 9.62
N PHE A 25 -0.56 -12.41 9.32
CA PHE A 25 -0.17 -11.09 8.80
C PHE A 25 -0.92 -10.70 7.53
N GLY A 26 -1.20 -11.65 6.63
CA GLY A 26 -1.97 -11.38 5.42
C GLY A 26 -3.37 -10.84 5.71
N PHE A 27 -4.05 -11.39 6.72
CA PHE A 27 -5.35 -10.88 7.16
C PHE A 27 -5.23 -9.49 7.78
N ALA A 28 -4.26 -9.28 8.65
CA ALA A 28 -3.99 -7.99 9.26
C ALA A 28 -3.69 -6.91 8.20
N LEU A 29 -2.84 -7.21 7.20
CA LEU A 29 -2.53 -6.31 6.08
C LEU A 29 -3.77 -5.98 5.25
N SER A 30 -4.60 -6.98 4.94
CA SER A 30 -5.85 -6.77 4.18
C SER A 30 -6.83 -5.86 4.92
N CYS A 31 -7.02 -6.11 6.22
CA CYS A 31 -7.86 -5.27 7.07
C CYS A 31 -7.32 -3.83 7.17
N ALA A 32 -6.01 -3.70 7.39
CA ALA A 32 -5.33 -2.41 7.48
C ALA A 32 -5.42 -1.62 6.17
N ALA A 33 -5.16 -2.25 5.02
CA ALA A 33 -5.30 -1.63 3.72
C ALA A 33 -6.73 -1.13 3.47
N THR A 34 -7.73 -1.99 3.74
CA THR A 34 -9.14 -1.62 3.56
C THR A 34 -9.55 -0.47 4.48
N LEU A 35 -9.10 -0.48 5.74
CA LEU A 35 -9.32 0.62 6.67
C LEU A 35 -8.68 1.91 6.16
N GLY A 36 -7.44 1.84 5.68
CA GLY A 36 -6.71 2.96 5.08
C GLY A 36 -7.47 3.55 3.90
N ILE A 37 -7.92 2.71 2.98
CA ILE A 37 -8.69 3.13 1.81
C ILE A 37 -9.97 3.84 2.23
N VAL A 38 -10.74 3.27 3.15
CA VAL A 38 -12.02 3.82 3.58
C VAL A 38 -11.85 5.14 4.34
N ALA A 39 -10.86 5.22 5.23
CA ALA A 39 -10.68 6.37 6.12
C ALA A 39 -9.84 7.50 5.50
N LEU A 40 -8.76 7.17 4.78
CA LEU A 40 -7.77 8.15 4.32
C LEU A 40 -7.96 8.55 2.86
N SER A 41 -8.40 7.64 1.97
CA SER A 41 -8.43 7.95 0.54
C SER A 41 -9.31 9.16 0.20
N PRO A 42 -10.49 9.40 0.84
CA PRO A 42 -11.28 10.58 0.56
C PRO A 42 -10.56 11.88 0.96
N LEU A 43 -9.78 11.83 2.05
CA LEU A 43 -9.02 12.99 2.54
C LEU A 43 -7.86 13.32 1.59
N ILE A 44 -7.12 12.30 1.16
CA ILE A 44 -6.01 12.43 0.21
C ILE A 44 -6.54 12.93 -1.13
N TYR A 45 -7.62 12.32 -1.65
CA TYR A 45 -8.25 12.73 -2.90
C TYR A 45 -8.65 14.20 -2.90
N LYS A 46 -9.25 14.69 -1.81
CA LYS A 46 -9.66 16.09 -1.68
C LYS A 46 -8.47 17.06 -1.85
N HIS A 47 -7.30 16.69 -1.38
CA HIS A 47 -6.08 17.50 -1.54
C HIS A 47 -5.50 17.37 -2.95
N LEU A 48 -5.51 16.17 -3.54
CA LEU A 48 -5.01 15.94 -4.90
C LEU A 48 -5.92 16.56 -5.97
N ALA A 49 -7.21 16.69 -5.72
CA ALA A 49 -8.19 17.23 -6.68
C ALA A 49 -7.92 18.67 -7.11
N THR A 50 -7.05 19.38 -6.39
CA THR A 50 -6.61 20.75 -6.74
C THR A 50 -5.60 20.78 -7.89
N THR A 51 -5.03 19.64 -8.29
CA THR A 51 -3.94 19.56 -9.28
C THR A 51 -4.39 19.59 -10.74
N GLY A 52 -5.71 19.48 -11.01
CA GLY A 52 -6.27 19.51 -12.38
C GLY A 52 -6.09 18.22 -13.18
N TRP A 53 -5.58 17.15 -12.60
CA TRP A 53 -5.44 15.85 -13.25
C TRP A 53 -6.79 15.09 -13.36
N PRO A 54 -6.92 14.10 -14.26
CA PRO A 54 -8.15 13.32 -14.40
C PRO A 54 -8.57 12.67 -13.08
N ALA A 55 -9.84 12.80 -12.70
CA ALA A 55 -10.37 12.35 -11.42
C ALA A 55 -10.14 10.85 -11.16
N ILE A 56 -10.19 10.01 -12.21
CA ILE A 56 -9.95 8.56 -12.12
C ILE A 56 -8.52 8.29 -11.65
N PHE A 57 -7.53 8.99 -12.23
CA PHE A 57 -6.12 8.86 -11.85
C PHE A 57 -5.88 9.31 -10.41
N LEU A 58 -6.42 10.48 -10.04
CA LEU A 58 -6.29 11.01 -8.69
C LEU A 58 -6.91 10.12 -7.62
N ARG A 59 -8.04 9.48 -7.95
CA ARG A 59 -8.67 8.50 -7.05
C ARG A 59 -7.80 7.25 -6.88
N ALA A 60 -7.24 6.72 -7.97
CA ALA A 60 -6.35 5.56 -7.91
C ALA A 60 -5.11 5.86 -7.05
N VAL A 61 -4.47 7.00 -7.25
CA VAL A 61 -3.31 7.44 -6.46
C VAL A 61 -3.69 7.65 -4.99
N ALA A 62 -4.84 8.26 -4.71
CA ALA A 62 -5.30 8.47 -3.33
C ALA A 62 -5.57 7.14 -2.61
N VAL A 63 -6.13 6.15 -3.30
CA VAL A 63 -6.37 4.80 -2.77
C VAL A 63 -5.05 4.09 -2.47
N ALA A 64 -4.09 4.13 -3.40
CA ALA A 64 -2.78 3.51 -3.24
C ALA A 64 -2.03 4.11 -2.05
N ILE A 65 -1.88 5.43 -1.99
CA ILE A 65 -1.22 6.13 -0.87
C ILE A 65 -1.92 5.83 0.46
N ALA A 66 -3.25 5.79 0.48
CA ALA A 66 -4.02 5.52 1.69
C ALA A 66 -3.77 4.10 2.22
N ALA A 67 -3.72 3.12 1.34
CA ALA A 67 -3.40 1.74 1.69
C ALA A 67 -1.97 1.63 2.23
N ASP A 68 -1.00 2.20 1.51
CA ASP A 68 0.42 2.15 1.87
C ASP A 68 0.69 2.77 3.25
N ILE A 69 0.13 3.94 3.54
CA ILE A 69 0.32 4.62 4.83
C ILE A 69 -0.09 3.71 6.00
N VAL A 70 -1.20 2.99 5.87
CA VAL A 70 -1.73 2.17 6.95
C VAL A 70 -1.07 0.81 7.01
N THR A 71 -0.64 0.24 5.89
CA THR A 71 0.04 -1.07 5.88
C THR A 71 1.53 -0.98 6.20
N LEU A 72 2.17 0.17 5.95
CA LEU A 72 3.62 0.36 6.14
C LEU A 72 4.11 -0.03 7.55
N PRO A 73 3.46 0.32 8.66
CA PRO A 73 3.90 -0.09 9.99
C PRO A 73 3.85 -1.62 10.19
N LEU A 74 2.86 -2.30 9.58
CA LEU A 74 2.75 -3.77 9.63
C LEU A 74 3.83 -4.43 8.78
N VAL A 75 4.08 -3.92 7.59
CA VAL A 75 5.16 -4.41 6.72
C VAL A 75 6.52 -4.23 7.42
N ALA A 76 6.73 -3.08 8.06
CA ALA A 76 7.92 -2.80 8.84
C ALA A 76 8.11 -3.80 9.99
N LEU A 77 7.02 -4.14 10.69
CA LEU A 77 7.05 -5.14 11.75
C LEU A 77 7.38 -6.55 11.23
N MET A 78 6.89 -6.90 10.05
CA MET A 78 7.17 -8.19 9.41
C MET A 78 8.61 -8.33 8.93
N SER A 79 9.14 -7.28 8.30
CA SER A 79 10.51 -7.27 7.77
C SER A 79 11.57 -7.02 8.85
N GLY A 80 11.16 -6.50 10.02
CA GLY A 80 12.06 -6.08 11.09
C GLY A 80 12.76 -4.74 10.82
N GLU A 81 12.57 -4.16 9.65
CA GLU A 81 13.26 -2.96 9.20
C GLU A 81 12.32 -2.04 8.41
N VAL A 82 12.55 -0.74 8.51
CA VAL A 82 11.93 0.27 7.63
C VAL A 82 13.01 0.84 6.72
N SER A 83 12.86 0.65 5.43
CA SER A 83 13.72 1.28 4.44
C SER A 83 12.98 2.45 3.79
N VAL A 84 13.53 3.66 3.92
CA VAL A 84 12.99 4.86 3.23
C VAL A 84 13.02 4.67 1.71
N VAL A 85 14.04 3.98 1.23
CA VAL A 85 14.23 3.68 -0.19
C VAL A 85 13.16 2.73 -0.72
N SER A 86 12.73 1.74 0.10
CA SER A 86 11.63 0.84 -0.28
C SER A 86 10.29 1.55 -0.38
N VAL A 87 10.02 2.53 0.50
CA VAL A 87 8.79 3.34 0.42
C VAL A 87 8.73 4.11 -0.89
N LEU A 88 9.85 4.74 -1.26
CA LEU A 88 9.94 5.45 -2.55
C LEU A 88 9.78 4.51 -3.74
N ALA A 89 10.41 3.32 -3.68
CA ALA A 89 10.28 2.30 -4.71
C ALA A 89 8.82 1.86 -4.88
N ASN A 90 8.12 1.59 -3.77
CA ASN A 90 6.71 1.19 -3.80
C ASN A 90 5.83 2.25 -4.47
N ILE A 91 5.98 3.52 -4.10
CA ILE A 91 5.23 4.62 -4.72
C ILE A 91 5.49 4.70 -6.23
N LEU A 92 6.73 4.50 -6.67
CA LEU A 92 7.09 4.54 -8.09
C LEU A 92 6.59 3.33 -8.88
N VAL A 93 6.49 2.16 -8.25
CA VAL A 93 6.02 0.90 -8.87
C VAL A 93 4.50 0.78 -8.86
N GLU A 94 3.82 1.43 -7.92
CA GLU A 94 2.35 1.35 -7.72
C GLU A 94 1.54 1.57 -9.01
N PRO A 95 1.84 2.57 -9.89
CA PRO A 95 1.08 2.74 -11.14
C PRO A 95 1.13 1.54 -12.08
N ALA A 96 2.19 0.73 -12.01
CA ALA A 96 2.33 -0.48 -12.82
C ALA A 96 1.68 -1.70 -12.17
N THR A 97 1.58 -1.74 -10.85
CA THR A 97 1.04 -2.87 -10.08
C THR A 97 -0.42 -3.13 -10.40
N VAL A 98 -1.24 -2.06 -10.50
CA VAL A 98 -2.68 -2.18 -10.78
C VAL A 98 -2.97 -2.85 -12.13
N PRO A 99 -2.43 -2.37 -13.28
CA PRO A 99 -2.67 -3.03 -14.57
C PRO A 99 -2.07 -4.44 -14.63
N ILE A 100 -0.90 -4.69 -14.02
CA ILE A 100 -0.32 -6.03 -13.94
C ILE A 100 -1.25 -6.99 -13.19
N THR A 101 -1.78 -6.58 -12.06
CA THR A 101 -2.68 -7.40 -11.25
C THR A 101 -3.97 -7.72 -12.00
N ILE A 102 -4.61 -6.72 -12.61
CA ILE A 102 -5.88 -6.91 -13.31
C ILE A 102 -5.69 -7.82 -14.54
N VAL A 103 -4.74 -7.49 -15.39
CA VAL A 103 -4.48 -8.26 -16.63
C VAL A 103 -3.95 -9.65 -16.29
N GLY A 104 -3.08 -9.76 -15.28
CA GLY A 104 -2.54 -11.03 -14.80
C GLY A 104 -3.63 -11.95 -14.28
N LEU A 105 -4.60 -11.41 -13.50
CA LEU A 105 -5.73 -12.19 -13.00
C LEU A 105 -6.62 -12.69 -14.14
N ILE A 106 -6.93 -11.81 -15.09
CA ILE A 106 -7.71 -12.18 -16.28
C ILE A 106 -6.96 -13.27 -17.08
N ALA A 107 -5.66 -13.09 -17.31
CA ALA A 107 -4.83 -14.07 -18.02
C ALA A 107 -4.79 -15.42 -17.29
N ALA A 108 -4.73 -15.41 -15.95
CA ALA A 108 -4.77 -16.62 -15.13
C ALA A 108 -6.09 -17.38 -15.26
N VAL A 109 -7.23 -16.66 -15.32
CA VAL A 109 -8.54 -17.26 -15.58
C VAL A 109 -8.58 -17.92 -16.96
N PHE A 110 -8.12 -17.23 -18.01
CA PHE A 110 -8.06 -17.80 -19.35
C PHE A 110 -7.11 -19.01 -19.45
N ALA A 111 -6.02 -19.01 -18.68
CA ALA A 111 -5.11 -20.14 -18.63
C ALA A 111 -5.75 -21.42 -18.06
N GLN A 112 -6.81 -21.29 -17.24
CA GLN A 112 -7.56 -22.43 -16.70
C GLN A 112 -8.57 -23.01 -17.69
N LEU A 113 -8.92 -22.29 -18.76
CA LEU A 113 -9.97 -22.65 -19.69
C LEU A 113 -9.48 -23.50 -20.89
N GLY A 114 -8.38 -24.20 -20.78
CA GLY A 114 -7.87 -25.20 -21.77
C GLY A 114 -7.61 -24.59 -23.15
N PRO A 115 -8.53 -24.67 -24.12
CA PRO A 115 -8.27 -24.26 -25.53
C PRO A 115 -7.99 -22.76 -25.69
N ILE A 116 -8.27 -21.94 -24.68
CA ILE A 116 -8.12 -20.48 -24.73
C ILE A 116 -6.81 -20.00 -24.08
N VAL A 117 -5.91 -20.90 -23.70
CA VAL A 117 -4.57 -20.59 -23.12
C VAL A 117 -3.79 -19.57 -23.97
N VAL A 118 -3.92 -19.63 -25.30
CA VAL A 118 -3.25 -18.70 -26.23
C VAL A 118 -3.67 -17.24 -25.98
N LEU A 119 -4.93 -17.01 -25.63
CA LEU A 119 -5.41 -15.65 -25.26
C LEU A 119 -4.81 -15.18 -23.94
N GLY A 120 -4.66 -16.08 -22.95
CA GLY A 120 -3.94 -15.78 -21.71
C GLY A 120 -2.49 -15.36 -21.96
N ALA A 121 -1.78 -16.08 -22.79
CA ALA A 121 -0.41 -15.72 -23.22
C ALA A 121 -0.34 -14.39 -23.97
N GLY A 122 -1.34 -14.08 -24.81
CA GLY A 122 -1.48 -12.79 -25.49
C GLY A 122 -1.68 -11.63 -24.51
N LEU A 123 -2.51 -11.84 -23.48
CA LEU A 123 -2.75 -10.85 -22.43
C LEU A 123 -1.50 -10.57 -21.60
N LEU A 124 -0.67 -11.59 -21.33
CA LEU A 124 0.59 -11.39 -20.61
C LEU A 124 1.56 -10.48 -21.35
N ARG A 125 1.53 -10.42 -22.68
CA ARG A 125 2.34 -9.46 -23.45
C ARG A 125 1.92 -8.00 -23.23
N LEU A 126 0.66 -7.76 -22.87
CA LEU A 126 0.20 -6.41 -22.54
C LEU A 126 0.81 -5.87 -21.24
N ILE A 127 1.29 -6.76 -20.36
CA ILE A 127 1.95 -6.37 -19.12
C ILE A 127 3.47 -6.18 -19.28
N GLU A 128 4.06 -6.57 -20.39
CA GLU A 128 5.50 -6.38 -20.65
C GLU A 128 5.97 -4.92 -20.46
N PRO A 129 5.27 -3.88 -20.96
CA PRO A 129 5.72 -2.49 -20.78
C PRO A 129 5.72 -2.06 -19.30
N PHE A 130 4.82 -2.61 -18.48
CA PHE A 130 4.80 -2.33 -17.05
C PHE A 130 5.95 -3.05 -16.31
N SER A 131 6.32 -4.25 -16.74
CA SER A 131 7.52 -4.93 -16.24
C SER A 131 8.80 -4.16 -16.61
N TRP A 132 8.82 -3.57 -17.79
CA TRP A 132 9.90 -2.67 -18.22
C TRP A 132 9.98 -1.40 -17.38
N TRP A 133 8.87 -0.93 -16.86
CA TRP A 133 8.84 0.19 -15.93
C TRP A 133 9.38 -0.18 -14.55
N ILE A 134 8.98 -1.34 -14.01
CA ILE A 134 9.39 -1.80 -12.68
C ILE A 134 10.89 -2.12 -12.60
N ASN A 135 11.42 -2.77 -13.62
CA ASN A 135 12.79 -3.30 -13.63
C ASN A 135 13.86 -2.22 -13.41
N PRO A 136 13.90 -1.10 -14.14
CA PRO A 136 14.89 -0.05 -13.89
C PRO A 136 14.71 0.65 -12.54
N ILE A 137 13.47 0.75 -12.03
CA ILE A 137 13.22 1.28 -10.69
C ILE A 137 13.83 0.36 -9.65
N ALA A 138 13.56 -0.94 -9.73
CA ALA A 138 14.10 -1.94 -8.81
C ALA A 138 15.63 -1.95 -8.82
N HIS A 139 16.24 -1.94 -10.00
CA HIS A 139 17.71 -1.86 -10.14
C HIS A 139 18.27 -0.54 -9.64
N GLY A 140 17.65 0.59 -9.96
CA GLY A 140 18.10 1.92 -9.50
C GLY A 140 18.06 2.04 -7.98
N VAL A 141 16.98 1.55 -7.37
CA VAL A 141 16.77 1.56 -5.91
C VAL A 141 17.73 0.60 -5.19
N ALA A 142 18.04 -0.56 -5.79
CA ALA A 142 18.96 -1.55 -5.19
C ALA A 142 20.39 -1.04 -4.99
N HIS A 143 20.79 0.00 -5.72
CA HIS A 143 22.12 0.60 -5.61
C HIS A 143 22.16 1.80 -4.64
N LEU A 144 21.00 2.24 -4.12
CA LEU A 144 20.98 3.34 -3.16
C LEU A 144 21.37 2.84 -1.76
N PRO A 145 22.08 3.65 -0.97
CA PRO A 145 22.36 3.29 0.41
C PRO A 145 21.06 3.11 1.18
N VAL A 146 20.83 1.90 1.66
CA VAL A 146 19.63 1.55 2.42
C VAL A 146 19.81 2.02 3.84
N VAL A 147 19.15 3.10 4.20
CA VAL A 147 19.01 3.50 5.61
C VAL A 147 17.88 2.66 6.19
N THR A 148 18.24 1.64 6.95
CA THR A 148 17.28 0.79 7.67
C THR A 148 17.11 1.29 9.09
N ILE A 149 15.87 1.47 9.50
CA ILE A 149 15.49 1.78 10.88
C ILE A 149 14.92 0.48 11.47
N PRO A 150 15.48 -0.03 12.59
CA PRO A 150 14.95 -1.24 13.20
C PRO A 150 13.49 -1.01 13.64
N ALA A 151 12.58 -1.80 13.09
CA ALA A 151 11.18 -1.74 13.45
C ALA A 151 10.91 -2.55 14.71
N SER A 152 10.64 -1.87 15.80
CA SER A 152 10.21 -2.49 17.06
C SER A 152 8.68 -2.49 17.15
N PRO A 153 8.06 -3.38 17.95
CA PRO A 153 6.62 -3.32 18.22
C PRO A 153 6.18 -1.96 18.77
N LEU A 154 7.02 -1.30 19.54
CA LEU A 154 6.78 0.05 20.04
C LEU A 154 6.72 1.07 18.91
N PHE A 155 7.62 0.98 17.93
CA PHE A 155 7.59 1.84 16.75
C PHE A 155 6.28 1.69 15.98
N THR A 156 5.82 0.45 15.77
CA THR A 156 4.56 0.15 15.10
C THR A 156 3.36 0.75 15.84
N LEU A 157 3.31 0.60 17.16
CA LEU A 157 2.26 1.19 17.99
C LEU A 157 2.26 2.71 17.92
N LEU A 158 3.42 3.35 18.00
CA LEU A 158 3.55 4.80 17.89
C LEU A 158 3.16 5.31 16.50
N ALA A 159 3.51 4.59 15.43
CA ALA A 159 3.10 4.94 14.08
C ALA A 159 1.57 4.90 13.91
N TYR A 160 0.90 3.86 14.42
CA TYR A 160 -0.55 3.80 14.40
C TYR A 160 -1.20 4.87 15.28
N ALA A 161 -0.69 5.10 16.49
CA ALA A 161 -1.18 6.17 17.35
C ALA A 161 -1.08 7.54 16.66
N TRP A 162 0.01 7.77 15.93
CA TRP A 162 0.24 8.97 15.15
C TRP A 162 -0.73 9.12 13.97
N ILE A 163 -0.96 8.03 13.22
CA ILE A 163 -1.95 8.00 12.11
C ILE A 163 -3.36 8.30 12.65
N ILE A 164 -3.74 7.66 13.76
CA ILE A 164 -5.04 7.87 14.41
C ILE A 164 -5.17 9.32 14.91
N ALA A 165 -4.13 9.85 15.54
CA ALA A 165 -4.12 11.24 15.98
C ALA A 165 -4.31 12.21 14.80
N GLY A 166 -3.62 11.96 13.66
CA GLY A 166 -3.78 12.75 12.44
C GLY A 166 -5.19 12.75 11.88
N LEU A 167 -5.87 11.60 11.94
CA LEU A 167 -7.26 11.47 11.54
C LEU A 167 -8.21 12.25 12.48
N LEU A 168 -8.00 12.14 13.79
CA LEU A 168 -8.82 12.83 14.80
C LEU A 168 -8.69 14.34 14.73
N TYR A 169 -7.49 14.85 14.52
CA TYR A 169 -7.22 16.30 14.44
C TYR A 169 -7.56 16.93 13.08
N HIS A 170 -8.11 16.15 12.13
CA HIS A 170 -8.49 16.62 10.77
C HIS A 170 -7.37 17.36 10.02
N ARG A 171 -6.10 17.06 10.33
CA ARG A 171 -4.92 17.61 9.67
C ARG A 171 -3.99 16.52 9.14
N PRO A 172 -4.46 15.65 8.23
CA PRO A 172 -3.68 14.51 7.74
C PRO A 172 -2.38 14.93 7.05
N TRP A 173 -2.35 16.13 6.43
CA TRP A 173 -1.16 16.66 5.79
C TRP A 173 -0.02 16.97 6.76
N LEU A 174 -0.34 17.54 7.92
CA LEU A 174 0.68 17.84 8.95
C LEU A 174 1.25 16.54 9.53
N THR A 175 0.44 15.52 9.73
CA THR A 175 0.92 14.22 10.21
C THR A 175 1.80 13.54 9.16
N LEU A 176 1.43 13.57 7.89
CA LEU A 176 2.25 13.05 6.79
C LEU A 176 3.59 13.80 6.66
N ALA A 177 3.55 15.13 6.68
CA ALA A 177 4.77 15.94 6.59
C ALA A 177 5.71 15.70 7.77
N LEU A 178 5.19 15.59 8.99
CA LEU A 178 5.98 15.34 10.19
C LEU A 178 6.50 13.90 10.25
N THR A 179 5.75 12.90 9.76
CA THR A 179 6.25 11.52 9.66
C THR A 179 7.40 11.43 8.66
N LEU A 180 7.24 12.02 7.47
CA LEU A 180 8.30 12.04 6.46
C LEU A 180 9.54 12.80 6.94
N ALA A 181 9.35 13.93 7.60
CA ALA A 181 10.45 14.70 8.20
C ALA A 181 11.14 13.94 9.34
N GLY A 182 10.37 13.24 10.19
CA GLY A 182 10.90 12.41 11.26
C GLY A 182 11.71 11.22 10.73
N ILE A 183 11.21 10.53 9.70
CA ILE A 183 11.93 9.43 9.04
C ILE A 183 13.21 9.94 8.38
N ALA A 184 13.15 11.09 7.69
CA ALA A 184 14.32 11.69 7.06
C ALA A 184 15.35 12.14 8.11
N TRP A 185 14.92 12.71 9.25
CA TRP A 185 15.80 13.12 10.33
C TRP A 185 16.48 11.92 11.01
N LEU A 186 15.74 10.86 11.27
CA LEU A 186 16.30 9.61 11.83
C LEU A 186 17.28 8.96 10.85
N GLY A 187 17.02 9.00 9.55
CA GLY A 187 17.94 8.50 8.52
C GLY A 187 19.25 9.28 8.47
N VAL A 188 19.20 10.60 8.67
CA VAL A 188 20.41 11.45 8.72
C VAL A 188 21.17 11.28 10.05
N ALA A 189 20.48 10.99 11.15
CA ALA A 189 21.11 10.82 12.47
C ALA A 189 21.74 9.42 12.65
N ALA A 190 21.37 8.44 11.83
CA ALA A 190 21.86 7.06 11.89
C ALA A 190 23.06 6.79 10.93
N GLY A 191 23.38 7.72 10.02
CA GLY A 191 24.54 7.66 9.10
C GLY A 191 25.68 8.55 9.56
#